data_e285893de2918ef3fdaed3f8248035b3
#
_entry.id   e285893de2918ef3fdaed3f8248035b3
#
_cell.length_a   1.000
_cell.length_b   1.000
_cell.length_c   1.000
_cell.angle_alpha   90.00
_cell.angle_beta   90.00
_cell.angle_gamma   90.00
#
_symmetry.space_group_name_H-M   'P 1'
#
loop_
_entity.id
_entity.type
_entity.pdbx_description
1 polymer ?
#
loop_
_entity_poly.entity_id
_entity_poly.type
_entity_poly.pdbx_seq_one_letter_code
_entity_poly.pdbx_strand_id
1 'polypeptide(L)'
;MLQFPVTLLRASAHTHLSSGVLKCICRHVWTKTGLWKTKTVPQRYLGQPSPYTHPHLIKHGEVTPGVTQMEYETRRQRLASLIESRVPDSSHVLVLLSHPVRYMTNDIPYPFHQNQDFLYLTGVLEPDCALVMYGSPRPDRALLFVPSRDPARELWDGPRSGRDGASALTGVQSVHSIEELGSVLKGVKGSVVWYDGSQPVHPRLHQTHMHSLLEGQVSVRPLRPLVHSLRAIKSDAEVELMKRAGHITAQAFRKTMAMCRGDIDEALIYARFDFECRARGANFLAYPPVVAGGNRANTLHYISNNQIVKDGEMVLLDGGCEYFGYVSDVTRTWPVSGKFSEVQRCVYEAVLEVQAACLSLCVPGVSLDHIYSSMLTLLAKQLLQIGVLPQDTDYAHALKAARRYCPHHVGHYLGMDVHDTPDLSRSQPLQAGMAVTIEPGRLPPSHAHSLLGQASWWLGGWIYRFESSYV
;
A
#
# COMPACT_ATOMS: atom_id res chain seq x y z
N MET A 1 -17.24 -10.51 -26.37
CA MET A 1 -17.69 -10.95 -25.03
C MET A 1 -16.84 -12.14 -24.65
N LEU A 2 -15.80 -11.94 -23.89
CA LEU A 2 -15.01 -13.03 -23.30
C LEU A 2 -15.24 -12.94 -21.79
N GLN A 3 -16.09 -13.82 -21.29
CA GLN A 3 -16.19 -14.13 -19.87
C GLN A 3 -14.99 -15.02 -19.54
N PHE A 4 -14.08 -14.52 -18.68
CA PHE A 4 -13.07 -15.37 -18.08
C PHE A 4 -13.60 -15.92 -16.77
N PRO A 5 -13.56 -17.24 -16.56
CA PRO A 5 -14.01 -17.84 -15.33
C PRO A 5 -13.03 -17.56 -14.19
N VAL A 6 -13.55 -17.16 -13.06
CA VAL A 6 -12.86 -17.26 -11.77
C VAL A 6 -12.81 -18.75 -11.43
N THR A 7 -11.71 -19.40 -11.71
CA THR A 7 -11.52 -20.79 -11.36
C THR A 7 -11.14 -20.90 -9.89
N LEU A 8 -12.11 -21.16 -9.05
CA LEU A 8 -11.93 -21.71 -7.71
C LEU A 8 -11.53 -23.18 -7.84
N LEU A 9 -10.26 -23.48 -7.75
CA LEU A 9 -9.78 -24.85 -7.54
C LEU A 9 -10.05 -25.27 -6.09
N ARG A 10 -11.13 -26.00 -5.87
CA ARG A 10 -11.33 -26.84 -4.68
C ARG A 10 -10.59 -28.14 -4.89
N ALA A 11 -9.53 -28.35 -4.12
CA ALA A 11 -8.96 -29.67 -3.90
C ALA A 11 -9.34 -30.15 -2.51
N SER A 12 -10.16 -31.18 -2.46
CA SER A 12 -10.52 -31.92 -1.24
C SER A 12 -9.44 -32.96 -0.93
N ALA A 13 -8.80 -32.85 0.22
CA ALA A 13 -8.06 -33.95 0.80
C ALA A 13 -8.38 -34.01 2.30
N HIS A 14 -9.09 -35.08 2.70
CA HIS A 14 -9.32 -35.46 4.08
C HIS A 14 -8.04 -36.01 4.69
N THR A 15 -7.54 -35.40 5.76
CA THR A 15 -6.76 -36.10 6.77
C THR A 15 -7.09 -35.54 8.15
N HIS A 16 -7.59 -36.42 9.01
CA HIS A 16 -7.85 -36.19 10.42
C HIS A 16 -6.55 -35.97 11.17
N LEU A 17 -6.38 -34.81 11.82
CA LEU A 17 -5.44 -34.64 12.93
C LEU A 17 -6.13 -33.85 14.06
N SER A 18 -5.92 -34.34 15.26
CA SER A 18 -6.63 -34.11 16.50
C SER A 18 -6.72 -32.64 16.97
N SER A 19 -7.91 -32.25 17.38
CA SER A 19 -8.36 -30.95 17.87
C SER A 19 -7.89 -30.56 19.28
N GLY A 20 -6.69 -30.92 19.70
CA GLY A 20 -6.25 -30.76 21.08
C GLY A 20 -5.37 -29.56 21.41
N VAL A 21 -4.61 -29.06 20.47
CA VAL A 21 -3.53 -28.09 20.77
C VAL A 21 -3.88 -26.64 20.48
N LEU A 22 -4.80 -26.37 19.56
CA LEU A 22 -5.19 -24.98 19.22
C LEU A 22 -6.13 -24.30 20.23
N LYS A 23 -6.73 -25.05 21.17
CA LYS A 23 -7.62 -24.47 22.21
C LYS A 23 -6.91 -23.88 23.40
N CYS A 24 -5.60 -24.09 23.56
CA CYS A 24 -4.87 -23.67 24.76
C CYS A 24 -4.26 -22.27 24.66
N ILE A 25 -4.02 -21.74 23.45
CA ILE A 25 -3.40 -20.40 23.29
C ILE A 25 -4.45 -19.28 23.32
N CYS A 26 -5.70 -19.56 22.96
CA CYS A 26 -6.78 -18.55 23.03
C CYS A 26 -7.39 -18.35 24.43
N ARG A 27 -7.06 -19.17 25.43
CA ARG A 27 -7.69 -19.08 26.75
C ARG A 27 -6.95 -18.26 27.79
N HIS A 28 -5.72 -17.80 27.56
CA HIS A 28 -4.94 -17.05 28.55
C HIS A 28 -4.89 -15.54 28.38
N VAL A 29 -5.60 -14.97 27.40
CA VAL A 29 -5.70 -13.50 27.20
C VAL A 29 -7.04 -12.93 27.69
N TRP A 30 -7.97 -13.76 28.16
CA TRP A 30 -9.38 -13.35 28.42
C TRP A 30 -9.75 -13.14 29.89
N THR A 31 -8.81 -12.87 30.79
CA THR A 31 -9.14 -12.58 32.20
C THR A 31 -8.55 -11.30 32.75
N LYS A 32 -8.86 -10.19 32.07
CA LYS A 32 -9.03 -8.86 32.71
C LYS A 32 -10.10 -8.12 31.91
N THR A 33 -11.36 -8.53 32.07
CA THR A 33 -12.51 -7.78 31.59
C THR A 33 -12.74 -6.56 32.47
N GLY A 34 -11.93 -5.53 32.29
CA GLY A 34 -12.42 -4.19 32.49
C GLY A 34 -13.44 -3.92 31.39
N LEU A 35 -14.70 -3.77 31.73
CA LEU A 35 -15.76 -3.29 30.82
C LEU A 35 -15.26 -2.04 30.10
N TRP A 36 -14.94 -2.18 28.81
CA TRP A 36 -14.57 -1.06 27.96
C TRP A 36 -15.75 -0.11 27.89
N LYS A 37 -15.70 0.98 28.64
CA LYS A 37 -16.63 2.07 28.45
C LYS A 37 -16.25 2.76 27.14
N THR A 38 -16.82 2.29 26.04
CA THR A 38 -16.73 2.99 24.76
C THR A 38 -17.33 4.37 24.95
N LYS A 39 -16.52 5.42 24.75
CA LYS A 39 -17.01 6.81 24.78
C LYS A 39 -17.98 6.98 23.60
N THR A 40 -19.08 7.66 23.84
CA THR A 40 -20.02 7.97 22.75
C THR A 40 -19.38 8.98 21.80
N VAL A 41 -19.34 8.65 20.51
CA VAL A 41 -18.85 9.56 19.48
C VAL A 41 -19.76 10.79 19.45
N PRO A 42 -19.21 12.03 19.53
CA PRO A 42 -20.01 13.24 19.52
C PRO A 42 -20.87 13.36 18.26
N GLN A 43 -22.13 13.78 18.42
CA GLN A 43 -23.07 14.01 17.32
C GLN A 43 -22.80 15.38 16.66
N ARG A 44 -21.61 15.57 16.15
CA ARG A 44 -21.15 16.75 15.40
C ARG A 44 -20.19 16.33 14.30
N TYR A 45 -19.90 17.22 13.36
CA TYR A 45 -18.83 17.01 12.41
C TYR A 45 -17.50 16.96 13.14
N LEU A 46 -16.66 16.01 12.72
CA LEU A 46 -15.31 15.80 13.22
C LEU A 46 -14.33 15.99 12.05
N GLY A 47 -13.04 16.00 12.32
CA GLY A 47 -12.00 16.14 11.29
C GLY A 47 -11.90 14.94 10.33
N GLN A 48 -12.68 13.88 10.57
CA GLN A 48 -12.77 12.71 9.72
C GLN A 48 -14.18 12.10 9.75
N PRO A 49 -14.52 11.17 8.83
CA PRO A 49 -15.78 10.45 8.84
C PRO A 49 -16.06 9.77 10.19
N SER A 50 -17.31 9.79 10.62
CA SER A 50 -17.78 9.14 11.83
C SER A 50 -19.11 8.41 11.59
N PRO A 51 -19.52 7.48 12.47
CA PRO A 51 -20.83 6.83 12.37
C PRO A 51 -22.03 7.78 12.33
N TYR A 52 -21.88 8.98 12.91
CA TYR A 52 -22.91 10.01 12.88
C TYR A 52 -22.98 10.76 11.55
N THR A 53 -21.81 11.17 11.01
CA THR A 53 -21.76 11.98 9.78
C THR A 53 -21.76 11.15 8.49
N HIS A 54 -21.24 9.93 8.56
CA HIS A 54 -21.07 9.03 7.42
C HIS A 54 -21.57 7.60 7.72
N PRO A 55 -22.86 7.43 8.11
CA PRO A 55 -23.39 6.11 8.49
C PRO A 55 -23.37 5.09 7.35
N HIS A 56 -23.24 5.54 6.09
CA HIS A 56 -23.09 4.70 4.91
C HIS A 56 -21.66 4.15 4.73
N LEU A 57 -20.67 4.70 5.44
CA LEU A 57 -19.25 4.31 5.34
C LEU A 57 -18.70 3.71 6.64
N ILE A 58 -19.07 4.27 7.79
CA ILE A 58 -18.49 3.95 9.10
C ILE A 58 -19.56 3.33 9.98
N LYS A 59 -19.28 2.16 10.51
CA LYS A 59 -20.13 1.50 11.51
C LYS A 59 -19.71 1.87 12.93
N HIS A 60 -20.61 1.67 13.87
CA HIS A 60 -20.27 1.83 15.29
C HIS A 60 -19.11 0.93 15.68
N GLY A 61 -18.10 1.51 16.34
CA GLY A 61 -16.86 0.81 16.72
C GLY A 61 -15.76 0.81 15.66
N GLU A 62 -16.04 1.26 14.44
CA GLU A 62 -15.02 1.50 13.42
C GLU A 62 -14.40 2.90 13.57
N VAL A 63 -13.10 3.01 13.30
CA VAL A 63 -12.33 4.26 13.25
C VAL A 63 -12.21 4.75 11.81
N THR A 64 -11.91 3.82 10.91
CA THR A 64 -11.93 3.98 9.46
C THR A 64 -12.80 2.87 8.87
N PRO A 65 -13.31 2.98 7.63
CA PRO A 65 -14.17 1.96 7.06
C PRO A 65 -13.58 0.55 7.18
N GLY A 66 -14.34 -0.34 7.83
CA GLY A 66 -13.96 -1.74 8.02
C GLY A 66 -12.91 -2.02 9.10
N VAL A 67 -12.26 -1.00 9.68
CA VAL A 67 -11.21 -1.18 10.70
C VAL A 67 -11.67 -0.63 12.06
N THR A 68 -11.74 -1.52 13.05
CA THR A 68 -12.29 -1.20 14.36
C THR A 68 -11.27 -0.57 15.32
N GLN A 69 -11.76 0.06 16.39
CA GLN A 69 -10.92 0.53 17.50
C GLN A 69 -10.04 -0.58 18.08
N MET A 70 -10.61 -1.79 18.22
CA MET A 70 -9.89 -2.94 18.75
C MET A 70 -8.74 -3.36 17.84
N GLU A 71 -8.89 -3.26 16.51
CA GLU A 71 -7.82 -3.58 15.59
C GLU A 71 -6.66 -2.59 15.70
N TYR A 72 -6.95 -1.29 15.74
CA TYR A 72 -5.91 -0.27 15.97
C TYR A 72 -5.20 -0.44 17.29
N GLU A 73 -5.91 -0.81 18.34
CA GLU A 73 -5.29 -1.14 19.62
C GLU A 73 -4.41 -2.39 19.53
N THR A 74 -4.88 -3.44 18.87
CA THR A 74 -4.11 -4.67 18.66
C THR A 74 -2.82 -4.38 17.89
N ARG A 75 -2.83 -3.50 16.90
CA ARG A 75 -1.63 -3.06 16.16
C ARG A 75 -0.63 -2.37 17.10
N ARG A 76 -1.09 -1.45 17.95
CA ARG A 76 -0.23 -0.81 18.98
C ARG A 76 0.32 -1.80 19.97
N GLN A 77 -0.46 -2.76 20.43
CA GLN A 77 -0.03 -3.81 21.35
C GLN A 77 1.01 -4.74 20.73
N ARG A 78 0.83 -5.13 19.46
CA ARG A 78 1.81 -5.91 18.69
C ARG A 78 3.13 -5.16 18.55
N LEU A 79 3.08 -3.86 18.24
CA LEU A 79 4.26 -3.02 18.17
C LEU A 79 4.97 -2.95 19.51
N ALA A 80 4.25 -2.74 20.60
CA ALA A 80 4.80 -2.71 21.95
C ALA A 80 5.48 -4.04 22.34
N SER A 81 4.86 -5.18 22.00
CA SER A 81 5.46 -6.51 22.21
C SER A 81 6.71 -6.73 21.37
N LEU A 82 6.70 -6.26 20.12
CA LEU A 82 7.86 -6.37 19.24
C LEU A 82 9.04 -5.54 19.74
N ILE A 83 8.78 -4.33 20.25
CA ILE A 83 9.80 -3.46 20.87
C ILE A 83 10.40 -4.12 22.10
N GLU A 84 9.57 -4.62 23.01
CA GLU A 84 10.00 -5.37 24.20
C GLU A 84 10.89 -6.56 23.83
N SER A 85 10.51 -7.33 22.82
CA SER A 85 11.30 -8.48 22.37
C SER A 85 12.64 -8.11 21.75
N ARG A 86 12.75 -6.91 21.16
CA ARG A 86 13.99 -6.42 20.51
C ARG A 86 15.00 -5.85 21.51
N VAL A 87 14.52 -5.25 22.58
CA VAL A 87 15.34 -4.64 23.63
C VAL A 87 14.67 -4.89 24.98
N PRO A 88 14.81 -6.09 25.55
CA PRO A 88 14.22 -6.42 26.83
C PRO A 88 14.82 -5.57 27.96
N ASP A 89 14.13 -5.54 29.11
CA ASP A 89 14.57 -4.90 30.35
C ASP A 89 14.92 -3.40 30.25
N SER A 90 14.35 -2.73 29.24
CA SER A 90 14.57 -1.30 29.00
C SER A 90 13.27 -0.50 29.17
N SER A 91 13.41 0.80 29.41
CA SER A 91 12.29 1.73 29.30
C SER A 91 12.26 2.33 27.91
N HIS A 92 11.10 2.37 27.31
CA HIS A 92 10.92 2.79 25.93
C HIS A 92 10.05 4.02 25.80
N VAL A 93 10.40 4.89 24.85
CA VAL A 93 9.55 5.96 24.32
C VAL A 93 9.54 5.82 22.81
N LEU A 94 8.38 5.75 22.19
CA LEU A 94 8.26 5.88 20.75
C LEU A 94 7.44 7.11 20.40
N VAL A 95 7.81 7.78 19.32
CA VAL A 95 7.09 8.94 18.79
C VAL A 95 6.87 8.75 17.30
N LEU A 96 5.63 8.93 16.88
CA LEU A 96 5.22 8.90 15.48
C LEU A 96 4.40 10.15 15.17
N LEU A 97 4.81 10.88 14.14
CA LEU A 97 4.19 12.13 13.73
C LEU A 97 3.31 11.90 12.49
N SER A 98 2.19 12.61 12.42
CA SER A 98 1.35 12.70 11.22
C SER A 98 1.99 13.58 10.15
N HIS A 99 1.45 13.57 8.92
CA HIS A 99 1.77 14.60 7.95
C HIS A 99 1.22 15.97 8.38
N PRO A 100 1.92 17.07 8.03
CA PRO A 100 1.34 18.41 8.04
C PRO A 100 0.47 18.63 6.81
N VAL A 101 -0.36 19.67 6.85
CA VAL A 101 -0.97 20.22 5.63
C VAL A 101 0.15 20.76 4.72
N ARG A 102 0.06 20.46 3.43
CA ARG A 102 0.93 21.02 2.39
C ARG A 102 0.13 21.95 1.51
N TYR A 103 0.73 23.05 1.05
CA TYR A 103 0.07 24.07 0.28
C TYR A 103 0.61 24.14 -1.15
N MET A 104 -0.31 24.32 -2.12
CA MET A 104 0.02 24.64 -3.53
C MET A 104 0.48 26.08 -3.64
N THR A 105 -0.20 26.97 -2.94
CA THR A 105 0.06 28.40 -2.80
C THR A 105 -0.04 28.78 -1.33
N ASN A 106 0.02 30.08 -1.01
CA ASN A 106 0.03 30.55 0.39
C ASN A 106 -1.12 30.03 1.27
N ASP A 107 -2.30 29.84 0.71
CA ASP A 107 -3.54 29.52 1.41
C ASP A 107 -4.33 28.36 0.80
N ILE A 108 -3.94 27.86 -0.38
CA ILE A 108 -4.62 26.75 -1.05
C ILE A 108 -3.91 25.43 -0.76
N PRO A 109 -4.52 24.53 0.03
CA PRO A 109 -3.90 23.26 0.37
C PRO A 109 -3.96 22.27 -0.80
N TYR A 110 -2.96 21.39 -0.88
CA TYR A 110 -3.13 20.11 -1.57
C TYR A 110 -4.16 19.24 -0.83
N PRO A 111 -4.85 18.32 -1.52
CA PRO A 111 -5.63 17.28 -0.84
C PRO A 111 -4.77 16.61 0.23
N PHE A 112 -5.30 16.55 1.46
CA PHE A 112 -4.54 15.98 2.57
C PHE A 112 -4.44 14.46 2.43
N HIS A 113 -3.23 13.94 2.52
CA HIS A 113 -2.94 12.52 2.59
C HIS A 113 -2.13 12.22 3.83
N GLN A 114 -2.62 11.29 4.66
CA GLN A 114 -1.97 10.96 5.93
C GLN A 114 -0.69 10.13 5.74
N ASN A 115 0.24 10.24 6.70
CA ASN A 115 1.35 9.31 6.81
C ASN A 115 0.81 7.91 7.10
N GLN A 116 1.20 6.92 6.30
CA GLN A 116 0.61 5.58 6.36
C GLN A 116 0.95 4.84 7.65
N ASP A 117 2.16 5.01 8.21
CA ASP A 117 2.51 4.40 9.50
C ASP A 117 1.70 4.99 10.64
N PHE A 118 1.48 6.32 10.60
CA PHE A 118 0.62 6.99 11.58
C PHE A 118 -0.85 6.53 11.45
N LEU A 119 -1.36 6.47 10.24
CA LEU A 119 -2.70 5.95 9.96
C LEU A 119 -2.85 4.49 10.42
N TYR A 120 -1.86 3.64 10.16
CA TYR A 120 -1.85 2.24 10.55
C TYR A 120 -2.00 2.03 12.06
N LEU A 121 -1.36 2.88 12.88
CA LEU A 121 -1.36 2.75 14.33
C LEU A 121 -2.51 3.50 15.03
N THR A 122 -3.12 4.49 14.37
CA THR A 122 -4.08 5.39 15.02
C THR A 122 -5.46 5.43 14.37
N GLY A 123 -5.55 5.27 13.06
CA GLY A 123 -6.77 5.53 12.28
C GLY A 123 -7.13 7.01 12.16
N VAL A 124 -6.24 7.93 12.56
CA VAL A 124 -6.50 9.38 12.54
C VAL A 124 -6.16 9.96 11.17
N LEU A 125 -7.13 10.64 10.56
CA LEU A 125 -7.02 11.30 9.25
C LEU A 125 -6.80 12.81 9.35
N GLU A 126 -6.54 13.34 10.54
CA GLU A 126 -6.24 14.75 10.72
C GLU A 126 -4.73 15.04 10.64
N PRO A 127 -4.33 16.20 10.09
CA PRO A 127 -2.94 16.65 10.08
C PRO A 127 -2.47 17.11 11.47
N ASP A 128 -1.20 17.39 11.60
CA ASP A 128 -0.57 18.00 12.78
C ASP A 128 -0.82 17.22 14.09
N CYS A 129 -0.84 15.88 14.00
CA CYS A 129 -1.05 14.98 15.13
C CYS A 129 0.25 14.24 15.50
N ALA A 130 0.27 13.65 16.71
CA ALA A 130 1.35 12.76 17.12
C ALA A 130 0.82 11.60 17.98
N LEU A 131 1.46 10.45 17.86
CA LEU A 131 1.29 9.31 18.77
C LEU A 131 2.59 9.14 19.57
N VAL A 132 2.45 9.12 20.89
CA VAL A 132 3.55 8.76 21.80
C VAL A 132 3.14 7.50 22.54
N MET A 133 4.02 6.48 22.52
CA MET A 133 3.84 5.33 23.39
C MET A 133 5.06 5.17 24.29
N TYR A 134 4.85 4.76 25.55
CA TYR A 134 5.94 4.61 26.51
C TYR A 134 5.63 3.56 27.55
N GLY A 135 6.67 3.06 28.18
CA GLY A 135 6.58 2.05 29.24
C GLY A 135 7.88 1.30 29.49
N SER A 136 7.88 0.44 30.50
CA SER A 136 9.00 -0.43 30.84
C SER A 136 8.47 -1.74 31.41
N PRO A 137 8.92 -2.90 30.92
CA PRO A 137 9.77 -3.13 29.75
C PRO A 137 9.01 -2.96 28.43
N ARG A 138 7.70 -2.77 28.48
CA ARG A 138 6.81 -2.69 27.33
C ARG A 138 6.18 -1.30 27.21
N PRO A 139 6.25 -0.63 26.05
CA PRO A 139 5.62 0.68 25.80
C PRO A 139 4.11 0.52 25.51
N ASP A 140 3.32 0.14 26.50
CA ASP A 140 1.88 -0.13 26.37
C ASP A 140 0.98 1.08 26.65
N ARG A 141 1.54 2.18 27.17
CA ARG A 141 0.81 3.42 27.41
C ARG A 141 0.83 4.28 26.16
N ALA A 142 -0.35 4.56 25.59
CA ALA A 142 -0.48 5.36 24.39
C ALA A 142 -1.10 6.73 24.71
N LEU A 143 -0.46 7.80 24.23
CA LEU A 143 -0.93 9.18 24.22
C LEU A 143 -1.12 9.64 22.79
N LEU A 144 -2.29 10.15 22.47
CA LEU A 144 -2.59 10.73 21.16
C LEU A 144 -2.67 12.26 21.31
N PHE A 145 -1.96 12.97 20.44
CA PHE A 145 -1.96 14.42 20.38
C PHE A 145 -2.66 14.88 19.12
N VAL A 146 -3.62 15.77 19.24
CA VAL A 146 -4.43 16.29 18.13
C VAL A 146 -4.54 17.81 18.22
N PRO A 147 -4.78 18.50 17.09
CA PRO A 147 -5.04 19.94 17.11
C PRO A 147 -6.23 20.29 18.01
N SER A 148 -6.10 21.36 18.77
CA SER A 148 -7.21 21.95 19.51
C SER A 148 -8.29 22.45 18.55
N ARG A 149 -9.55 22.40 18.99
CA ARG A 149 -10.63 23.03 18.25
C ARG A 149 -10.51 24.54 18.34
N ASP A 150 -10.58 25.20 17.20
CA ASP A 150 -10.59 26.66 17.07
C ASP A 150 -11.68 27.04 16.05
N PRO A 151 -12.81 27.65 16.52
CA PRO A 151 -13.91 28.01 15.63
C PRO A 151 -13.49 28.96 14.48
N ALA A 152 -12.52 29.82 14.70
CA ALA A 152 -12.01 30.72 13.65
C ALA A 152 -11.28 29.95 12.56
N ARG A 153 -10.48 28.96 12.95
CA ARG A 153 -9.80 28.07 12.00
C ARG A 153 -10.74 27.06 11.36
N GLU A 154 -11.68 26.50 12.14
CA GLU A 154 -12.66 25.54 11.61
C GLU A 154 -13.56 26.15 10.52
N LEU A 155 -13.73 27.48 10.52
CA LEU A 155 -14.43 28.20 9.43
C LEU A 155 -13.72 28.07 8.08
N TRP A 156 -12.39 27.99 8.07
CA TRP A 156 -11.56 27.92 6.87
C TRP A 156 -11.15 26.49 6.51
N ASP A 157 -10.70 25.74 7.52
CA ASP A 157 -10.05 24.43 7.32
C ASP A 157 -11.00 23.24 7.55
N GLY A 158 -12.25 23.53 7.93
CA GLY A 158 -13.23 22.50 8.32
C GLY A 158 -13.10 22.06 9.78
N PRO A 159 -14.06 21.23 10.24
CA PRO A 159 -14.16 20.81 11.63
C PRO A 159 -12.97 19.96 12.07
N ARG A 160 -12.67 19.99 13.37
CA ARG A 160 -11.67 19.15 14.03
C ARG A 160 -12.32 18.23 15.07
N SER A 161 -11.72 17.05 15.27
CA SER A 161 -12.18 16.10 16.29
C SER A 161 -11.99 16.68 17.70
N GLY A 162 -10.88 17.35 17.95
CA GLY A 162 -10.48 17.75 19.28
C GLY A 162 -10.24 16.54 20.19
N ARG A 163 -9.95 16.79 21.45
CA ARG A 163 -9.60 15.73 22.42
C ARG A 163 -10.74 14.73 22.65
N ASP A 164 -11.96 15.22 22.79
CA ASP A 164 -13.15 14.40 23.05
C ASP A 164 -13.51 13.51 21.85
N GLY A 165 -13.56 14.12 20.65
CA GLY A 165 -13.89 13.41 19.43
C GLY A 165 -12.82 12.38 19.06
N ALA A 166 -11.55 12.73 19.11
CA ALA A 166 -10.45 11.83 18.84
C ALA A 166 -10.41 10.64 19.82
N SER A 167 -10.65 10.90 21.13
CA SER A 167 -10.73 9.82 22.11
C SER A 167 -11.90 8.87 21.86
N ALA A 168 -13.07 9.43 21.51
CA ALA A 168 -14.26 8.63 21.24
C ALA A 168 -14.14 7.82 19.94
N LEU A 169 -13.51 8.39 18.89
CA LEU A 169 -13.29 7.69 17.62
C LEU A 169 -12.24 6.60 17.74
N THR A 170 -11.06 6.92 18.30
CA THR A 170 -9.89 6.01 18.26
C THR A 170 -9.86 5.00 19.39
N GLY A 171 -10.64 5.22 20.47
CA GLY A 171 -10.57 4.44 21.70
C GLY A 171 -9.34 4.75 22.57
N VAL A 172 -8.42 5.62 22.11
CA VAL A 172 -7.27 6.03 22.94
C VAL A 172 -7.78 6.85 24.11
N GLN A 173 -7.46 6.40 25.33
CA GLN A 173 -8.00 7.00 26.55
C GLN A 173 -7.38 8.37 26.86
N SER A 174 -6.08 8.51 26.62
CA SER A 174 -5.31 9.71 26.91
C SER A 174 -5.07 10.52 25.63
N VAL A 175 -5.88 11.55 25.41
CA VAL A 175 -5.77 12.45 24.25
C VAL A 175 -5.47 13.84 24.74
N HIS A 176 -4.46 14.46 24.18
CA HIS A 176 -3.93 15.77 24.52
C HIS A 176 -4.01 16.72 23.33
N SER A 177 -3.86 18.01 23.62
CA SER A 177 -3.63 19.00 22.57
C SER A 177 -2.20 18.86 22.01
N ILE A 178 -2.02 19.12 20.72
CA ILE A 178 -0.69 19.05 20.09
C ILE A 178 0.28 20.07 20.69
N GLU A 179 -0.21 21.18 21.21
CA GLU A 179 0.56 22.20 21.91
C GLU A 179 1.19 21.67 23.21
N GLU A 180 0.60 20.63 23.81
CA GLU A 180 1.11 19.99 25.02
C GLU A 180 2.26 18.99 24.73
N LEU A 181 2.51 18.63 23.45
CA LEU A 181 3.47 17.59 23.09
C LEU A 181 4.85 17.79 23.72
N GLY A 182 5.40 19.02 23.62
CA GLY A 182 6.73 19.33 24.15
C GLY A 182 6.83 19.21 25.67
N SER A 183 5.80 19.60 26.41
CA SER A 183 5.76 19.49 27.87
C SER A 183 5.63 18.04 28.32
N VAL A 184 4.83 17.23 27.63
CA VAL A 184 4.65 15.81 27.93
C VAL A 184 5.94 15.02 27.62
N LEU A 185 6.59 15.29 26.50
CA LEU A 185 7.84 14.64 26.12
C LEU A 185 8.97 14.88 27.14
N LYS A 186 9.02 16.07 27.78
CA LYS A 186 9.98 16.36 28.85
C LYS A 186 9.72 15.51 30.11
N GLY A 187 8.47 15.11 30.33
CA GLY A 187 8.06 14.27 31.50
C GLY A 187 8.22 12.77 31.26
N VAL A 188 8.30 12.33 30.01
CA VAL A 188 8.39 10.90 29.66
C VAL A 188 9.86 10.53 29.53
N LYS A 189 10.31 9.58 30.37
CA LYS A 189 11.69 9.10 30.35
C LYS A 189 11.76 7.69 29.77
N GLY A 190 12.74 7.45 28.91
CA GLY A 190 13.07 6.15 28.36
C GLY A 190 14.56 6.01 28.13
N SER A 191 15.11 4.81 28.31
CA SER A 191 16.51 4.50 27.97
C SER A 191 16.67 4.31 26.46
N VAL A 192 15.59 3.99 25.75
CA VAL A 192 15.55 3.82 24.31
C VAL A 192 14.42 4.67 23.70
N VAL A 193 14.77 5.52 22.77
CA VAL A 193 13.84 6.33 21.97
C VAL A 193 13.71 5.71 20.58
N TRP A 194 12.48 5.43 20.15
CA TRP A 194 12.15 4.92 18.82
C TRP A 194 11.58 6.06 17.99
N TYR A 195 12.37 6.55 17.02
CA TYR A 195 11.98 7.68 16.20
C TYR A 195 12.81 7.77 14.90
N ASP A 196 12.15 8.09 13.79
CA ASP A 196 12.75 8.23 12.46
C ASP A 196 13.12 9.69 12.20
N GLY A 197 14.22 10.15 12.79
CA GLY A 197 14.63 11.56 12.77
C GLY A 197 15.45 12.00 11.56
N SER A 198 15.97 11.08 10.74
CA SER A 198 16.81 11.42 9.57
C SER A 198 16.00 12.07 8.43
N GLN A 199 14.73 11.70 8.30
CA GLN A 199 13.79 12.26 7.33
C GLN A 199 12.43 12.45 8.04
N PRO A 200 12.28 13.49 8.86
CA PRO A 200 11.11 13.67 9.68
C PRO A 200 9.85 13.91 8.83
N VAL A 201 8.83 13.13 9.07
CA VAL A 201 7.52 13.23 8.39
C VAL A 201 6.89 14.61 8.57
N HIS A 202 7.11 15.23 9.73
CA HIS A 202 6.59 16.55 10.08
C HIS A 202 7.71 17.49 10.54
N PRO A 203 8.35 18.25 9.63
CA PRO A 203 9.55 19.05 9.95
C PRO A 203 9.35 20.03 11.10
N ARG A 204 8.21 20.74 11.14
CA ARG A 204 7.93 21.73 12.20
C ARG A 204 7.84 21.08 13.59
N LEU A 205 7.04 20.00 13.76
CA LEU A 205 6.93 19.32 15.05
C LEU A 205 8.27 18.67 15.45
N HIS A 206 9.02 18.15 14.48
CA HIS A 206 10.37 17.64 14.72
C HIS A 206 11.27 18.71 15.29
N GLN A 207 11.38 19.84 14.62
CA GLN A 207 12.24 20.95 15.04
C GLN A 207 11.82 21.52 16.40
N THR A 208 10.52 21.65 16.64
CA THR A 208 9.99 22.28 17.87
C THR A 208 10.07 21.38 19.10
N HIS A 209 9.86 20.05 18.92
CA HIS A 209 9.65 19.18 20.07
C HIS A 209 10.62 17.99 20.15
N MET A 210 11.11 17.47 19.01
CA MET A 210 11.90 16.25 19.03
C MET A 210 13.37 16.52 19.33
N HIS A 211 13.89 17.68 18.96
CA HIS A 211 15.29 18.03 19.19
C HIS A 211 15.68 17.90 20.68
N SER A 212 14.86 18.48 21.57
CA SER A 212 15.11 18.40 23.02
C SER A 212 14.93 16.98 23.60
N LEU A 213 14.10 16.13 23.00
CA LEU A 213 13.97 14.73 23.40
C LEU A 213 15.19 13.92 22.95
N LEU A 214 15.77 14.22 21.79
CA LEU A 214 16.90 13.49 21.22
C LEU A 214 18.25 13.92 21.79
N GLU A 215 18.36 15.16 22.25
CA GLU A 215 19.54 15.65 22.95
C GLU A 215 19.75 14.91 24.27
N GLY A 216 20.91 14.30 24.42
CA GLY A 216 21.28 13.56 25.64
C GLY A 216 20.70 12.15 25.77
N GLN A 217 19.98 11.65 24.74
CA GLN A 217 19.51 10.25 24.74
C GLN A 217 20.65 9.28 24.43
N VAL A 218 20.71 8.21 25.20
CA VAL A 218 21.75 7.19 25.07
C VAL A 218 21.54 6.28 23.87
N SER A 219 20.27 6.01 23.48
CA SER A 219 19.93 5.13 22.38
C SER A 219 18.71 5.64 21.61
N VAL A 220 18.93 6.06 20.37
CA VAL A 220 17.85 6.36 19.40
C VAL A 220 17.84 5.28 18.33
N ARG A 221 16.67 4.70 18.07
CA ARG A 221 16.49 3.61 17.11
C ARG A 221 15.38 3.94 16.11
N PRO A 222 15.49 3.50 14.85
CA PRO A 222 14.45 3.69 13.87
C PRO A 222 13.19 2.89 14.24
N LEU A 223 12.03 3.51 14.16
CA LEU A 223 10.73 2.91 14.42
C LEU A 223 10.15 2.23 13.17
N ARG A 224 10.35 2.85 12.02
CA ARG A 224 9.74 2.45 10.73
C ARG A 224 9.93 0.97 10.38
N PRO A 225 11.10 0.35 10.51
CA PRO A 225 11.27 -1.07 10.19
C PRO A 225 10.40 -2.00 11.04
N LEU A 226 10.09 -1.62 12.27
CA LEU A 226 9.21 -2.40 13.15
C LEU A 226 7.75 -2.27 12.71
N VAL A 227 7.31 -1.05 12.37
CA VAL A 227 5.96 -0.81 11.84
C VAL A 227 5.78 -1.53 10.50
N HIS A 228 6.77 -1.45 9.61
CA HIS A 228 6.76 -2.13 8.31
C HIS A 228 6.67 -3.66 8.46
N SER A 229 7.33 -4.25 9.45
CA SER A 229 7.21 -5.69 9.70
C SER A 229 5.80 -6.10 10.12
N LEU A 230 5.05 -5.24 10.79
CA LEU A 230 3.64 -5.47 11.13
C LEU A 230 2.71 -5.26 9.93
N ARG A 231 2.94 -4.19 9.16
CA ARG A 231 2.16 -3.86 7.94
C ARG A 231 2.30 -4.92 6.84
N ALA A 232 3.41 -5.67 6.83
CA ALA A 232 3.64 -6.70 5.83
C ALA A 232 2.57 -7.79 5.85
N ILE A 233 2.10 -8.18 7.03
CA ILE A 233 1.08 -9.22 7.24
C ILE A 233 -0.27 -8.55 7.42
N LYS A 234 -1.12 -8.65 6.42
CA LYS A 234 -2.43 -8.01 6.37
C LYS A 234 -3.45 -8.77 7.22
N SER A 235 -4.22 -8.05 8.02
CA SER A 235 -5.41 -8.57 8.68
C SER A 235 -6.54 -8.82 7.68
N ASP A 236 -7.59 -9.50 8.10
CA ASP A 236 -8.77 -9.72 7.25
C ASP A 236 -9.46 -8.41 6.86
N ALA A 237 -9.50 -7.42 7.77
CA ALA A 237 -10.06 -6.10 7.48
C ALA A 237 -9.23 -5.36 6.41
N GLU A 238 -7.89 -5.40 6.51
CA GLU A 238 -6.99 -4.81 5.53
C GLU A 238 -7.17 -5.45 4.15
N VAL A 239 -7.32 -6.75 4.12
CA VAL A 239 -7.53 -7.49 2.88
C VAL A 239 -8.86 -7.13 2.21
N GLU A 240 -9.94 -6.94 2.96
CA GLU A 240 -11.21 -6.52 2.37
C GLU A 240 -11.12 -5.11 1.77
N LEU A 241 -10.35 -4.20 2.39
CA LEU A 241 -10.07 -2.88 1.82
C LEU A 241 -9.24 -2.97 0.53
N MET A 242 -8.20 -3.81 0.51
CA MET A 242 -7.40 -4.06 -0.69
C MET A 242 -8.23 -4.71 -1.82
N LYS A 243 -9.09 -5.68 -1.49
CA LYS A 243 -10.03 -6.26 -2.46
C LYS A 243 -10.97 -5.19 -3.04
N ARG A 244 -11.44 -4.27 -2.18
CA ARG A 244 -12.30 -3.16 -2.64
C ARG A 244 -11.55 -2.23 -3.58
N ALA A 245 -10.32 -1.82 -3.24
CA ALA A 245 -9.46 -1.01 -4.11
C ALA A 245 -9.20 -1.73 -5.45
N GLY A 246 -8.83 -3.01 -5.42
CA GLY A 246 -8.64 -3.83 -6.62
C GLY A 246 -9.89 -3.96 -7.49
N HIS A 247 -11.07 -4.14 -6.87
CA HIS A 247 -12.33 -4.20 -7.60
C HIS A 247 -12.66 -2.86 -8.29
N ILE A 248 -12.50 -1.74 -7.58
CA ILE A 248 -12.70 -0.40 -8.16
C ILE A 248 -11.80 -0.20 -9.36
N THR A 249 -10.50 -0.48 -9.22
CA THR A 249 -9.50 -0.35 -10.28
C THR A 249 -9.84 -1.25 -11.48
N ALA A 250 -10.21 -2.50 -11.25
CA ALA A 250 -10.59 -3.42 -12.33
C ALA A 250 -11.81 -2.92 -13.13
N GLN A 251 -12.82 -2.35 -12.45
CA GLN A 251 -13.97 -1.73 -13.12
C GLN A 251 -13.58 -0.47 -13.89
N ALA A 252 -12.69 0.36 -13.33
CA ALA A 252 -12.18 1.55 -13.98
C ALA A 252 -11.41 1.18 -15.27
N PHE A 253 -10.53 0.18 -15.22
CA PHE A 253 -9.84 -0.36 -16.41
C PHE A 253 -10.82 -0.81 -17.49
N ARG A 254 -11.81 -1.63 -17.14
CA ARG A 254 -12.81 -2.11 -18.12
C ARG A 254 -13.53 -0.97 -18.84
N LYS A 255 -13.90 0.08 -18.10
CA LYS A 255 -14.58 1.25 -18.68
C LYS A 255 -13.65 2.12 -19.53
N THR A 256 -12.41 2.27 -19.08
CA THR A 256 -11.39 3.04 -19.80
C THR A 256 -10.99 2.32 -21.10
N MET A 257 -10.71 1.02 -21.06
CA MET A 257 -10.42 0.22 -22.25
C MET A 257 -11.57 0.27 -23.27
N ALA A 258 -12.81 0.19 -22.81
CA ALA A 258 -14.00 0.17 -23.70
C ALA A 258 -14.21 1.48 -24.46
N MET A 259 -13.68 2.61 -23.99
CA MET A 259 -13.78 3.89 -24.69
C MET A 259 -12.67 4.14 -25.72
N CYS A 260 -11.54 3.43 -25.62
CA CYS A 260 -10.42 3.61 -26.51
C CYS A 260 -10.76 3.12 -27.92
N ARG A 261 -10.74 4.02 -28.91
CA ARG A 261 -10.98 3.72 -30.32
C ARG A 261 -10.32 4.77 -31.21
N GLY A 262 -9.63 4.30 -32.26
CA GLY A 262 -8.92 5.18 -33.18
C GLY A 262 -7.85 6.04 -32.48
N ASP A 263 -7.53 7.17 -33.08
CA ASP A 263 -6.60 8.13 -32.44
C ASP A 263 -7.21 8.67 -31.15
N ILE A 264 -6.48 8.56 -30.03
CA ILE A 264 -6.97 8.97 -28.70
C ILE A 264 -5.89 9.66 -27.88
N ASP A 265 -6.28 10.69 -27.13
CA ASP A 265 -5.39 11.42 -26.23
C ASP A 265 -5.13 10.64 -24.95
N GLU A 266 -3.86 10.53 -24.55
CA GLU A 266 -3.44 9.93 -23.27
C GLU A 266 -4.10 10.64 -22.08
N ALA A 267 -4.25 11.97 -22.13
CA ALA A 267 -4.92 12.74 -21.09
C ALA A 267 -6.40 12.35 -20.94
N LEU A 268 -7.08 12.01 -22.03
CA LEU A 268 -8.47 11.55 -22.00
C LEU A 268 -8.58 10.16 -21.34
N ILE A 269 -7.65 9.26 -21.64
CA ILE A 269 -7.56 7.93 -21.00
C ILE A 269 -7.33 8.10 -19.50
N TYR A 270 -6.38 8.96 -19.11
CA TYR A 270 -6.12 9.29 -17.71
C TYR A 270 -7.36 9.83 -17.01
N ALA A 271 -8.00 10.86 -17.59
CA ALA A 271 -9.19 11.48 -17.00
C ALA A 271 -10.34 10.48 -16.82
N ARG A 272 -10.51 9.57 -17.78
CA ARG A 272 -11.53 8.52 -17.67
C ARG A 272 -11.22 7.55 -16.53
N PHE A 273 -9.98 7.13 -16.41
CA PHE A 273 -9.57 6.21 -15.34
C PHE A 273 -9.77 6.84 -13.95
N ASP A 274 -9.33 8.10 -13.74
CA ASP A 274 -9.54 8.81 -12.47
C ASP A 274 -11.03 8.98 -12.17
N PHE A 275 -11.82 9.42 -13.13
CA PHE A 275 -13.27 9.54 -12.97
C PHE A 275 -13.91 8.21 -12.55
N GLU A 276 -13.57 7.11 -13.20
CA GLU A 276 -14.17 5.80 -12.91
C GLU A 276 -13.75 5.29 -11.52
N CYS A 277 -12.53 5.58 -11.06
CA CYS A 277 -12.09 5.26 -9.71
C CYS A 277 -12.88 6.05 -8.67
N ARG A 278 -12.96 7.37 -8.82
CA ARG A 278 -13.66 8.26 -7.88
C ARG A 278 -15.16 8.04 -7.87
N ALA A 279 -15.78 7.80 -9.02
CA ALA A 279 -17.20 7.50 -9.13
C ALA A 279 -17.61 6.20 -8.41
N ARG A 280 -16.65 5.34 -8.06
CA ARG A 280 -16.85 4.10 -7.29
C ARG A 280 -16.41 4.18 -5.83
N GLY A 281 -16.04 5.38 -5.37
CA GLY A 281 -15.73 5.67 -3.98
C GLY A 281 -14.25 5.62 -3.62
N ALA A 282 -13.32 5.56 -4.58
CA ALA A 282 -11.90 5.75 -4.29
C ALA A 282 -11.63 7.17 -3.78
N ASN A 283 -10.81 7.28 -2.74
CA ASN A 283 -10.42 8.58 -2.18
C ASN A 283 -9.40 9.28 -3.06
N PHE A 284 -8.42 8.51 -3.56
CA PHE A 284 -7.31 8.98 -4.39
C PHE A 284 -7.00 7.95 -5.47
N LEU A 285 -6.22 8.38 -6.46
CA LEU A 285 -5.39 7.45 -7.21
C LEU A 285 -4.20 7.05 -6.32
N ALA A 286 -3.77 5.79 -6.39
CA ALA A 286 -2.68 5.27 -5.56
C ALA A 286 -1.32 5.92 -5.90
N TYR A 287 -1.17 6.31 -7.16
CA TYR A 287 -0.01 6.99 -7.74
C TYR A 287 -0.43 7.70 -9.03
N PRO A 288 0.38 8.65 -9.56
CA PRO A 288 0.13 9.22 -10.88
C PRO A 288 0.14 8.13 -11.96
N PRO A 289 -0.98 7.84 -12.64
CA PRO A 289 -1.03 6.81 -13.65
C PRO A 289 -0.06 7.05 -14.80
N VAL A 290 0.53 5.98 -15.31
CA VAL A 290 1.24 5.96 -16.56
C VAL A 290 0.25 5.65 -17.68
N VAL A 291 0.07 6.55 -18.61
CA VAL A 291 -0.72 6.33 -19.84
C VAL A 291 0.19 6.54 -21.02
N ALA A 292 0.67 5.48 -21.62
CA ALA A 292 1.75 5.53 -22.59
C ALA A 292 1.39 4.82 -23.90
N GLY A 293 1.26 5.58 -24.99
CA GLY A 293 1.05 5.05 -26.32
C GLY A 293 2.37 4.71 -27.04
N GLY A 294 2.39 3.59 -27.78
CA GLY A 294 3.53 3.19 -28.61
C GLY A 294 4.86 3.18 -27.85
N ASN A 295 5.89 3.81 -28.40
CA ASN A 295 7.24 3.83 -27.83
C ASN A 295 7.37 4.56 -26.49
N ARG A 296 6.42 5.39 -26.09
CA ARG A 296 6.43 6.10 -24.81
C ARG A 296 6.35 5.13 -23.63
N ALA A 297 5.73 3.97 -23.84
CA ALA A 297 5.68 2.88 -22.85
C ALA A 297 7.07 2.27 -22.52
N ASN A 298 8.14 2.67 -23.21
CA ASN A 298 9.51 2.33 -22.82
C ASN A 298 10.06 3.19 -21.68
N THR A 299 9.33 4.21 -21.24
CA THR A 299 9.65 5.01 -20.06
C THR A 299 8.79 4.50 -18.90
N LEU A 300 9.41 3.84 -17.93
CA LEU A 300 8.71 3.16 -16.83
C LEU A 300 7.78 4.11 -16.07
N HIS A 301 8.25 5.30 -15.72
CA HIS A 301 7.46 6.31 -15.02
C HIS A 301 7.08 7.46 -15.96
N TYR A 302 6.44 7.14 -17.11
CA TYR A 302 5.92 8.12 -18.03
C TYR A 302 4.60 8.71 -17.49
N ILE A 303 4.66 9.88 -16.87
CA ILE A 303 3.51 10.54 -16.25
C ILE A 303 3.08 11.83 -16.98
N SER A 304 3.70 12.16 -18.11
CA SER A 304 3.32 13.35 -18.88
C SER A 304 1.93 13.22 -19.51
N ASN A 305 1.58 12.02 -19.98
CA ASN A 305 0.23 11.65 -20.44
C ASN A 305 -0.43 12.71 -21.34
N ASN A 306 0.30 13.22 -22.34
CA ASN A 306 -0.10 14.41 -23.11
C ASN A 306 0.06 14.28 -24.62
N GLN A 307 0.12 13.05 -25.12
CA GLN A 307 0.28 12.79 -26.55
C GLN A 307 -0.86 11.95 -27.10
N ILE A 308 -1.01 11.96 -28.42
CA ILE A 308 -1.99 11.12 -29.10
C ILE A 308 -1.42 9.71 -29.29
N VAL A 309 -2.19 8.71 -28.88
CA VAL A 309 -2.00 7.31 -29.25
C VAL A 309 -2.66 7.12 -30.61
N LYS A 310 -1.90 6.67 -31.60
CA LYS A 310 -2.37 6.52 -32.98
C LYS A 310 -3.08 5.19 -33.17
N ASP A 311 -4.04 5.18 -34.10
CA ASP A 311 -4.67 3.92 -34.51
C ASP A 311 -3.60 2.89 -34.96
N GLY A 312 -3.75 1.65 -34.50
CA GLY A 312 -2.75 0.60 -34.69
C GLY A 312 -1.65 0.53 -33.62
N GLU A 313 -1.48 1.58 -32.80
CA GLU A 313 -0.58 1.51 -31.64
C GLU A 313 -1.22 0.76 -30.48
N MET A 314 -0.38 0.38 -29.55
CA MET A 314 -0.81 -0.11 -28.24
C MET A 314 -0.78 1.04 -27.23
N VAL A 315 -1.66 1.00 -26.27
CA VAL A 315 -1.59 1.82 -25.07
C VAL A 315 -1.35 0.95 -23.85
N LEU A 316 -0.40 1.38 -23.05
CA LEU A 316 -0.16 0.87 -21.70
C LEU A 316 -0.81 1.85 -20.72
N LEU A 317 -1.65 1.33 -19.84
CA LEU A 317 -2.13 2.03 -18.66
C LEU A 317 -1.64 1.27 -17.43
N ASP A 318 -0.88 1.97 -16.60
CA ASP A 318 -0.47 1.52 -15.27
C ASP A 318 -1.08 2.48 -14.24
N GLY A 319 -1.96 1.96 -13.39
CA GLY A 319 -2.71 2.77 -12.47
C GLY A 319 -3.45 1.96 -11.42
N GLY A 320 -3.61 2.58 -10.28
CA GLY A 320 -4.36 2.03 -9.16
C GLY A 320 -5.13 3.11 -8.42
N CYS A 321 -6.03 2.70 -7.56
CA CYS A 321 -6.71 3.61 -6.65
C CYS A 321 -6.40 3.29 -5.20
N GLU A 322 -6.61 4.29 -4.35
CA GLU A 322 -6.61 4.14 -2.91
C GLU A 322 -8.04 4.14 -2.38
N TYR A 323 -8.33 3.18 -1.52
CA TYR A 323 -9.58 3.09 -0.80
C TYR A 323 -9.30 3.05 0.70
N PHE A 324 -9.51 4.19 1.36
CA PHE A 324 -9.31 4.39 2.81
C PHE A 324 -7.96 3.88 3.33
N GLY A 325 -6.88 4.32 2.68
CA GLY A 325 -5.50 4.02 3.06
C GLY A 325 -4.96 2.70 2.52
N TYR A 326 -5.69 1.97 1.66
CA TYR A 326 -5.22 0.74 1.04
C TYR A 326 -5.27 0.85 -0.48
N VAL A 327 -4.20 0.46 -1.13
CA VAL A 327 -4.02 0.69 -2.56
C VAL A 327 -4.18 -0.57 -3.39
N SER A 328 -4.40 -0.37 -4.67
CA SER A 328 -4.29 -1.35 -5.73
C SER A 328 -3.26 -0.89 -6.75
N ASP A 329 -2.72 -1.84 -7.50
CA ASP A 329 -1.73 -1.63 -8.53
C ASP A 329 -2.01 -2.58 -9.70
N VAL A 330 -2.34 -2.02 -10.87
CA VAL A 330 -2.71 -2.80 -12.05
C VAL A 330 -2.14 -2.14 -13.30
N THR A 331 -1.40 -2.91 -14.08
CA THR A 331 -0.99 -2.50 -15.42
C THR A 331 -1.68 -3.36 -16.49
N ARG A 332 -2.18 -2.74 -17.54
CA ARG A 332 -2.72 -3.43 -18.72
C ARG A 332 -2.28 -2.73 -19.99
N THR A 333 -2.06 -3.54 -21.02
CA THR A 333 -1.71 -3.06 -22.36
C THR A 333 -2.70 -3.64 -23.37
N TRP A 334 -3.19 -2.81 -24.25
CA TRP A 334 -4.14 -3.22 -25.29
C TRP A 334 -3.97 -2.38 -26.57
N PRO A 335 -4.34 -2.92 -27.76
CA PRO A 335 -4.36 -2.14 -28.99
C PRO A 335 -5.52 -1.14 -28.97
N VAL A 336 -5.25 0.11 -29.33
CA VAL A 336 -6.28 1.16 -29.42
C VAL A 336 -7.37 0.79 -30.43
N SER A 337 -7.02 0.09 -31.50
CA SER A 337 -7.97 -0.45 -32.48
C SER A 337 -8.96 -1.49 -31.91
N GLY A 338 -8.70 -2.02 -30.69
CA GLY A 338 -9.47 -3.09 -30.07
C GLY A 338 -9.17 -4.50 -30.61
N LYS A 339 -8.22 -4.63 -31.55
CA LYS A 339 -7.79 -5.92 -32.12
C LYS A 339 -6.28 -6.01 -32.14
N PHE A 340 -5.74 -7.09 -31.55
CA PHE A 340 -4.32 -7.39 -31.66
C PHE A 340 -3.94 -7.76 -33.09
N SER A 341 -2.85 -7.20 -33.60
CA SER A 341 -2.17 -7.79 -34.76
C SER A 341 -1.54 -9.13 -34.35
N GLU A 342 -1.12 -9.93 -35.32
CA GLU A 342 -0.48 -11.21 -35.05
C GLU A 342 0.79 -11.06 -34.21
N VAL A 343 1.65 -10.11 -34.57
CA VAL A 343 2.88 -9.79 -33.83
C VAL A 343 2.56 -9.31 -32.42
N GLN A 344 1.57 -8.43 -32.31
CA GLN A 344 1.11 -7.93 -31.02
C GLN A 344 0.66 -9.07 -30.11
N ARG A 345 -0.16 -9.97 -30.61
CA ARG A 345 -0.66 -11.12 -29.88
C ARG A 345 0.48 -12.05 -29.42
N CYS A 346 1.39 -12.37 -30.32
CA CYS A 346 2.53 -13.26 -30.04
C CYS A 346 3.34 -12.74 -28.84
N VAL A 347 3.68 -11.47 -28.82
CA VAL A 347 4.43 -10.87 -27.70
C VAL A 347 3.59 -10.81 -26.43
N TYR A 348 2.31 -10.46 -26.54
CA TYR A 348 1.42 -10.36 -25.39
C TYR A 348 1.26 -11.73 -24.70
N GLU A 349 1.02 -12.78 -25.48
CA GLU A 349 0.88 -14.15 -24.98
C GLU A 349 2.17 -14.65 -24.31
N ALA A 350 3.35 -14.33 -24.89
CA ALA A 350 4.63 -14.67 -24.29
C ALA A 350 4.81 -14.04 -22.88
N VAL A 351 4.46 -12.78 -22.71
CA VAL A 351 4.54 -12.12 -21.39
C VAL A 351 3.49 -12.68 -20.42
N LEU A 352 2.29 -12.97 -20.91
CA LEU A 352 1.20 -13.57 -20.12
C LEU A 352 1.60 -14.96 -19.58
N GLU A 353 2.25 -15.79 -20.38
CA GLU A 353 2.76 -17.11 -19.95
C GLU A 353 3.82 -16.96 -18.84
N VAL A 354 4.75 -15.99 -18.99
CA VAL A 354 5.74 -15.71 -17.95
C VAL A 354 5.06 -15.26 -16.66
N GLN A 355 4.05 -14.37 -16.75
CA GLN A 355 3.31 -13.91 -15.58
C GLN A 355 2.59 -15.07 -14.88
N ALA A 356 1.87 -15.90 -15.62
CA ALA A 356 1.16 -17.06 -15.07
C ALA A 356 2.12 -18.02 -14.35
N ALA A 357 3.30 -18.28 -14.94
CA ALA A 357 4.32 -19.10 -14.32
C ALA A 357 4.89 -18.46 -13.04
N CYS A 358 5.15 -17.15 -13.03
CA CYS A 358 5.62 -16.44 -11.83
C CYS A 358 4.55 -16.43 -10.72
N LEU A 359 3.28 -16.27 -11.07
CA LEU A 359 2.17 -16.35 -10.11
C LEU A 359 2.11 -17.73 -9.44
N SER A 360 2.34 -18.81 -10.18
CA SER A 360 2.35 -20.16 -9.59
C SER A 360 3.51 -20.40 -8.60
N LEU A 361 4.57 -19.59 -8.68
CA LEU A 361 5.69 -19.63 -7.74
C LEU A 361 5.43 -18.81 -6.47
N CYS A 362 4.37 -17.98 -6.44
CA CYS A 362 4.03 -17.17 -5.28
C CYS A 362 3.40 -18.03 -4.18
N VAL A 363 4.23 -18.73 -3.42
CA VAL A 363 3.80 -19.54 -2.26
C VAL A 363 4.62 -19.18 -1.03
N PRO A 364 4.10 -19.39 0.19
CA PRO A 364 4.87 -19.17 1.41
C PRO A 364 6.21 -19.92 1.38
N GLY A 365 7.28 -19.27 1.85
CA GLY A 365 8.64 -19.81 1.86
C GLY A 365 9.48 -19.43 0.65
N VAL A 366 8.89 -18.98 -0.46
CA VAL A 366 9.60 -18.48 -1.65
C VAL A 366 9.85 -16.98 -1.51
N SER A 367 10.98 -16.47 -1.99
CA SER A 367 11.29 -15.03 -1.97
C SER A 367 11.00 -14.36 -3.32
N LEU A 368 10.76 -13.04 -3.32
CA LEU A 368 10.61 -12.27 -4.55
C LEU A 368 11.87 -12.34 -5.43
N ASP A 369 13.07 -12.41 -4.83
CA ASP A 369 14.34 -12.58 -5.57
C ASP A 369 14.40 -13.92 -6.31
N HIS A 370 13.86 -14.98 -5.72
CA HIS A 370 13.77 -16.28 -6.40
C HIS A 370 12.80 -16.22 -7.59
N ILE A 371 11.62 -15.63 -7.40
CA ILE A 371 10.63 -15.45 -8.48
C ILE A 371 11.21 -14.57 -9.60
N TYR A 372 11.96 -13.50 -9.25
CA TYR A 372 12.66 -12.66 -10.23
C TYR A 372 13.67 -13.45 -11.08
N SER A 373 14.49 -14.28 -10.45
CA SER A 373 15.45 -15.12 -11.17
C SER A 373 14.75 -16.09 -12.12
N SER A 374 13.64 -16.68 -11.68
CA SER A 374 12.80 -17.56 -12.50
C SER A 374 12.16 -16.80 -13.67
N MET A 375 11.65 -15.59 -13.41
CA MET A 375 11.08 -14.70 -14.44
C MET A 375 12.09 -14.43 -15.56
N LEU A 376 13.34 -14.09 -15.21
CA LEU A 376 14.38 -13.82 -16.21
C LEU A 376 14.68 -15.03 -17.09
N THR A 377 14.72 -16.22 -16.49
CA THR A 377 14.90 -17.49 -17.23
C THR A 377 13.74 -17.75 -18.19
N LEU A 378 12.51 -17.54 -17.72
CA LEU A 378 11.31 -17.71 -18.56
C LEU A 378 11.26 -16.68 -19.68
N LEU A 379 11.57 -15.40 -19.39
CA LEU A 379 11.67 -14.36 -20.42
C LEU A 379 12.72 -14.68 -21.47
N ALA A 380 13.92 -15.14 -21.06
CA ALA A 380 14.97 -15.56 -21.99
C ALA A 380 14.47 -16.64 -22.96
N LYS A 381 13.76 -17.65 -22.43
CA LYS A 381 13.15 -18.72 -23.24
C LYS A 381 12.11 -18.15 -24.20
N GLN A 382 11.22 -17.28 -23.75
CA GLN A 382 10.20 -16.67 -24.59
C GLN A 382 10.80 -15.79 -25.70
N LEU A 383 11.85 -15.02 -25.42
CA LEU A 383 12.54 -14.20 -26.41
C LEU A 383 13.14 -15.04 -27.57
N LEU A 384 13.62 -16.23 -27.27
CA LEU A 384 14.07 -17.20 -28.28
C LEU A 384 12.86 -17.76 -29.05
N GLN A 385 11.83 -18.24 -28.39
CA GLN A 385 10.67 -18.87 -29.00
C GLN A 385 9.94 -17.96 -29.99
N ILE A 386 9.78 -16.68 -29.65
CA ILE A 386 9.10 -15.71 -30.52
C ILE A 386 10.05 -15.07 -31.56
N GLY A 387 11.29 -15.53 -31.66
CA GLY A 387 12.24 -15.06 -32.65
C GLY A 387 12.79 -13.66 -32.45
N VAL A 388 12.70 -13.11 -31.23
CA VAL A 388 13.33 -11.82 -30.86
C VAL A 388 14.83 -11.96 -30.73
N LEU A 389 15.28 -13.12 -30.26
CA LEU A 389 16.68 -13.54 -30.24
C LEU A 389 16.86 -14.66 -31.25
N PRO A 390 18.04 -14.73 -31.95
CA PRO A 390 18.40 -15.87 -32.77
C PRO A 390 18.33 -17.17 -31.98
N GLN A 391 17.92 -18.26 -32.62
CA GLN A 391 17.73 -19.57 -31.98
C GLN A 391 19.04 -20.18 -31.45
N ASP A 392 20.17 -19.80 -32.01
CA ASP A 392 21.53 -20.22 -31.64
C ASP A 392 22.14 -19.37 -30.52
N THR A 393 21.38 -18.40 -29.99
CA THR A 393 21.84 -17.57 -28.86
C THR A 393 22.04 -18.44 -27.61
N ASP A 394 23.25 -18.45 -27.07
CA ASP A 394 23.53 -19.18 -25.83
C ASP A 394 22.76 -18.62 -24.62
N TYR A 395 22.65 -19.46 -23.60
CA TYR A 395 21.84 -19.13 -22.42
C TYR A 395 22.30 -17.86 -21.68
N ALA A 396 23.59 -17.61 -21.57
CA ALA A 396 24.11 -16.45 -20.86
C ALA A 396 23.74 -15.13 -21.57
N HIS A 397 23.85 -15.13 -22.90
CA HIS A 397 23.45 -14.00 -23.74
C HIS A 397 21.92 -13.82 -23.73
N ALA A 398 21.15 -14.90 -23.79
CA ALA A 398 19.68 -14.82 -23.68
C ALA A 398 19.23 -14.27 -22.32
N LEU A 399 19.86 -14.67 -21.22
CA LEU A 399 19.58 -14.14 -19.88
C LEU A 399 19.96 -12.66 -19.73
N LYS A 400 21.10 -12.26 -20.32
CA LYS A 400 21.50 -10.84 -20.37
C LYS A 400 20.51 -10.02 -21.17
N ALA A 401 20.02 -10.54 -22.28
CA ALA A 401 18.97 -9.91 -23.07
C ALA A 401 17.67 -9.79 -22.27
N ALA A 402 17.23 -10.84 -21.58
CA ALA A 402 16.04 -10.80 -20.72
C ALA A 402 16.11 -9.67 -19.70
N ARG A 403 17.24 -9.49 -19.01
CA ARG A 403 17.47 -8.35 -18.08
C ARG A 403 17.41 -6.98 -18.77
N ARG A 404 17.83 -6.90 -20.03
CA ARG A 404 17.77 -5.65 -20.80
C ARG A 404 16.33 -5.34 -21.26
N TYR A 405 15.55 -6.40 -21.56
CA TYR A 405 14.15 -6.25 -21.95
C TYR A 405 13.21 -6.05 -20.74
N CYS A 406 13.60 -6.51 -19.55
CA CYS A 406 12.87 -6.29 -18.30
C CYS A 406 13.86 -5.80 -17.21
N PRO A 407 14.15 -4.48 -17.18
CA PRO A 407 15.18 -3.93 -16.30
C PRO A 407 14.76 -3.75 -14.84
N HIS A 408 13.49 -4.00 -14.52
CA HIS A 408 12.94 -3.91 -13.17
C HIS A 408 12.78 -5.29 -12.52
N HIS A 409 12.48 -5.29 -11.24
CA HIS A 409 12.20 -6.50 -10.47
C HIS A 409 10.85 -7.13 -10.87
N VAL A 410 10.60 -8.38 -10.47
CA VAL A 410 9.34 -9.08 -10.76
C VAL A 410 8.13 -8.45 -10.09
N GLY A 411 8.33 -7.67 -9.02
CA GLY A 411 7.29 -7.04 -8.25
C GLY A 411 7.79 -6.51 -6.91
N HIS A 412 6.85 -6.08 -6.09
CA HIS A 412 7.08 -5.47 -4.78
C HIS A 412 5.97 -5.82 -3.79
N TYR A 413 6.17 -5.54 -2.51
CA TYR A 413 5.10 -5.58 -1.51
C TYR A 413 4.09 -4.48 -1.80
N LEU A 414 2.81 -4.78 -1.53
CA LEU A 414 1.67 -3.90 -1.74
C LEU A 414 0.83 -3.82 -0.46
N GLY A 415 0.26 -2.66 -0.17
CA GLY A 415 -0.56 -2.52 1.04
C GLY A 415 -1.17 -1.14 1.21
N MET A 416 -0.71 -0.39 2.19
CA MET A 416 -1.08 1.00 2.39
C MET A 416 -0.30 1.94 1.45
N ASP A 417 0.90 1.55 1.03
CA ASP A 417 1.66 2.20 -0.02
C ASP A 417 1.73 1.30 -1.25
N VAL A 418 1.89 1.88 -2.45
CA VAL A 418 2.08 1.09 -3.68
C VAL A 418 3.39 0.30 -3.60
N HIS A 419 4.50 0.94 -3.21
CA HIS A 419 5.73 0.29 -2.81
C HIS A 419 5.74 0.14 -1.30
N ASP A 420 4.98 -0.85 -0.80
CA ASP A 420 4.74 -1.03 0.63
C ASP A 420 5.98 -1.56 1.34
N THR A 421 6.15 -1.16 2.60
CA THR A 421 7.17 -1.72 3.52
C THR A 421 8.58 -1.83 2.91
N PRO A 422 9.19 -0.73 2.40
CA PRO A 422 10.47 -0.77 1.70
C PRO A 422 11.65 -1.24 2.57
N ASP A 423 11.50 -1.26 3.89
CA ASP A 423 12.52 -1.78 4.82
C ASP A 423 12.57 -3.33 4.86
N LEU A 424 11.62 -4.01 4.21
CA LEU A 424 11.63 -5.47 4.08
C LEU A 424 12.41 -5.91 2.84
N SER A 425 13.36 -6.82 3.06
CA SER A 425 14.15 -7.36 1.96
C SER A 425 13.31 -8.23 1.02
N ARG A 426 13.54 -8.12 -0.28
CA ARG A 426 12.97 -9.00 -1.30
C ARG A 426 13.52 -10.43 -1.25
N SER A 427 14.65 -10.65 -0.57
CA SER A 427 15.20 -11.97 -0.29
C SER A 427 14.50 -12.71 0.85
N GLN A 428 13.68 -11.99 1.64
CA GLN A 428 12.90 -12.60 2.72
C GLN A 428 11.85 -13.55 2.15
N PRO A 429 11.69 -14.76 2.74
CA PRO A 429 10.61 -15.66 2.37
C PRO A 429 9.23 -15.01 2.56
N LEU A 430 8.38 -15.14 1.55
CA LEU A 430 6.99 -14.73 1.63
C LEU A 430 6.25 -15.53 2.71
N GLN A 431 5.34 -14.87 3.40
CA GLN A 431 4.53 -15.44 4.46
C GLN A 431 3.04 -15.28 4.13
N ALA A 432 2.22 -16.16 4.70
CA ALA A 432 0.77 -16.03 4.63
C ALA A 432 0.33 -14.64 5.16
N GLY A 433 -0.57 -13.98 4.45
CA GLY A 433 -1.04 -12.62 4.75
C GLY A 433 -0.22 -11.50 4.11
N MET A 434 0.94 -11.78 3.48
CA MET A 434 1.61 -10.79 2.64
C MET A 434 0.84 -10.57 1.33
N ALA A 435 0.92 -9.36 0.78
CA ALA A 435 0.42 -9.03 -0.55
C ALA A 435 1.57 -8.48 -1.40
N VAL A 436 1.66 -8.94 -2.64
CA VAL A 436 2.73 -8.57 -3.58
C VAL A 436 2.17 -8.38 -4.98
N THR A 437 2.87 -7.60 -5.81
CA THR A 437 2.64 -7.54 -7.24
C THR A 437 3.49 -8.58 -7.97
N ILE A 438 3.02 -9.04 -9.14
CA ILE A 438 3.79 -9.84 -10.11
C ILE A 438 3.57 -9.22 -11.48
N GLU A 439 4.60 -8.61 -12.00
CA GLU A 439 4.53 -7.65 -13.09
C GLU A 439 5.66 -7.83 -14.12
N PRO A 440 5.82 -9.04 -14.71
CA PRO A 440 6.76 -9.20 -15.79
C PRO A 440 6.37 -8.31 -16.96
N GLY A 441 7.37 -7.69 -17.58
CA GLY A 441 7.17 -6.79 -18.70
C GLY A 441 8.24 -6.97 -19.77
N ARG A 442 8.03 -6.34 -20.92
CA ARG A 442 9.01 -6.30 -21.98
C ARG A 442 9.11 -4.87 -22.55
N LEU A 443 10.30 -4.31 -22.48
CA LEU A 443 10.67 -3.05 -23.11
C LEU A 443 11.62 -3.33 -24.25
N PRO A 444 11.35 -2.96 -25.52
CA PRO A 444 12.35 -3.05 -26.55
C PRO A 444 13.48 -2.06 -26.23
N PRO A 445 14.76 -2.43 -26.42
CA PRO A 445 15.86 -1.49 -26.31
C PRO A 445 15.65 -0.32 -27.29
N SER A 446 16.01 0.90 -26.88
CA SER A 446 15.85 2.13 -27.65
C SER A 446 16.42 2.09 -29.08
N HIS A 447 17.24 1.12 -29.41
CA HIS A 447 17.86 0.91 -30.73
C HIS A 447 17.30 -0.27 -31.54
N ALA A 448 16.28 -0.98 -31.05
CA ALA A 448 15.66 -2.10 -31.77
C ALA A 448 14.54 -1.66 -32.73
N HIS A 449 14.58 -0.43 -33.21
CA HIS A 449 13.54 0.16 -34.07
C HIS A 449 13.29 -0.53 -35.42
N SER A 450 14.16 -1.44 -35.86
CA SER A 450 14.09 -1.95 -37.23
C SER A 450 13.39 -3.31 -37.42
N LEU A 451 13.21 -4.12 -36.38
CA LEU A 451 12.65 -5.46 -36.53
C LEU A 451 11.27 -5.70 -35.90
N LEU A 452 10.87 -4.88 -34.93
CA LEU A 452 9.66 -5.13 -34.16
C LEU A 452 8.73 -3.91 -34.03
N GLY A 453 8.84 -2.93 -34.92
CA GLY A 453 8.06 -1.68 -34.97
C GLY A 453 6.92 -1.60 -33.94
N GLN A 454 7.02 -0.73 -32.94
CA GLN A 454 5.92 -0.32 -32.03
C GLN A 454 5.44 -1.37 -30.98
N ALA A 455 6.21 -2.37 -30.61
CA ALA A 455 5.77 -3.35 -29.60
C ALA A 455 6.51 -3.17 -28.28
N SER A 456 6.10 -2.21 -27.48
CA SER A 456 6.41 -2.19 -26.05
C SER A 456 5.24 -2.78 -25.25
N TRP A 457 5.54 -3.74 -24.36
CA TRP A 457 4.50 -4.54 -23.70
C TRP A 457 4.78 -4.72 -22.24
N TRP A 458 3.85 -4.30 -21.44
CA TRP A 458 3.81 -4.57 -20.02
C TRP A 458 2.51 -5.25 -19.65
N LEU A 459 2.59 -6.39 -18.98
CA LEU A 459 1.49 -6.99 -18.24
C LEU A 459 1.85 -6.85 -16.76
N GLY A 460 1.45 -5.75 -16.15
CA GLY A 460 1.66 -5.51 -14.73
C GLY A 460 0.49 -5.94 -13.86
N GLY A 461 0.80 -6.19 -12.61
CA GLY A 461 -0.08 -6.13 -11.48
C GLY A 461 -1.25 -7.13 -11.40
N TRP A 462 -0.99 -8.33 -10.89
CA TRP A 462 -1.99 -9.09 -10.14
C TRP A 462 -1.65 -8.98 -8.66
N ILE A 463 -2.60 -8.51 -7.84
CA ILE A 463 -2.48 -8.60 -6.39
C ILE A 463 -2.64 -10.06 -6.02
N TYR A 464 -1.58 -10.68 -5.53
CA TYR A 464 -1.63 -12.04 -5.02
C TYR A 464 -1.62 -12.01 -3.49
N ARG A 465 -2.66 -12.61 -2.88
CA ARG A 465 -2.73 -12.85 -1.44
C ARG A 465 -2.39 -14.31 -1.18
N PHE A 466 -1.53 -14.56 -0.18
CA PHE A 466 -1.36 -15.87 0.40
C PHE A 466 -2.48 -16.12 1.42
N GLU A 467 -3.37 -17.06 1.13
CA GLU A 467 -4.37 -17.51 2.10
C GLU A 467 -3.76 -18.53 3.06
N SER A 468 -4.08 -18.40 4.36
CA SER A 468 -3.60 -19.32 5.41
C SER A 468 -4.29 -20.69 5.40
N SER A 469 -5.06 -21.02 4.39
CA SER A 469 -5.82 -22.26 4.28
C SER A 469 -5.04 -23.41 3.62
N TYR A 470 -3.72 -23.28 3.48
CA TYR A 470 -2.82 -24.35 3.07
C TYR A 470 -1.72 -24.54 4.14
N VAL A 471 -2.11 -24.93 5.35
CA VAL A 471 -1.28 -25.67 6.29
C VAL A 471 -2.13 -26.79 6.85
#